data_4202a40469f3727b7339c9c183f09643
#
_entry.id   4202a40469f3727b7339c9c183f09643
#
_cell.length_a   1.000
_cell.length_b   1.000
_cell.length_c   1.000
_cell.angle_alpha   90.00
_cell.angle_beta   90.00
_cell.angle_gamma   90.00
#
_symmetry.space_group_name_H-M   'P 1'
#
loop_
_entity.id
_entity.type
_entity.pdbx_description
1 polymer ?
#
loop_
_entity_poly.entity_id
_entity_poly.type
_entity_poly.pdbx_seq_one_letter_code
_entity_poly.pdbx_strand_id
1 'polypeptide(L)'
;MPPDYESITYWKDRFEGERHFEWLGDGKDTVIPHVRSHLLKLHKNGRRQVGQAAPSEPARLLHVGAGTSSLSERLRELYLDLYGDDVDQGAIVNADFAENLVSRKRSAEDARRATDGPCKGMRWVCVDALKWPELDSILEAEGGTFDLVVDKSTSDAISCGEDICYASTDPSLHPALNEYLSANQEKSLTLSPVEVFAIHLSSLVHPGGLWIALTFSSNRFPFWSSSKESADLSIPRAADYWALDQVITMDAPTGMEGNAHAPVVQHYVYILRRKHT
;
A
#
# COMPACT_ATOMS: atom_id res chain seq x y z
N MET A 1 -13.84 4.70 -24.60
CA MET A 1 -12.78 5.39 -23.84
C MET A 1 -12.21 4.38 -22.86
N PRO A 2 -10.93 4.41 -22.55
CA PRO A 2 -10.40 3.57 -21.47
C PRO A 2 -11.13 3.93 -20.17
N PRO A 3 -11.20 2.99 -19.21
CA PRO A 3 -11.76 3.26 -17.90
C PRO A 3 -10.92 4.33 -17.15
N ASP A 4 -11.62 5.14 -16.38
CA ASP A 4 -11.06 6.19 -15.54
C ASP A 4 -10.64 5.57 -14.19
N TYR A 5 -9.46 4.94 -14.16
CA TYR A 5 -8.99 4.17 -13.00
C TYR A 5 -8.61 5.01 -11.79
N GLU A 6 -8.36 6.32 -11.93
CA GLU A 6 -8.13 7.23 -10.81
C GLU A 6 -9.43 7.69 -10.15
N SER A 7 -10.58 7.50 -10.83
CA SER A 7 -11.87 8.02 -10.38
C SER A 7 -12.50 7.17 -9.27
N ILE A 8 -12.79 7.80 -8.14
CA ILE A 8 -13.58 7.19 -7.06
C ILE A 8 -14.97 6.73 -7.54
N THR A 9 -15.59 7.48 -8.46
CA THR A 9 -16.91 7.15 -9.00
C THR A 9 -16.87 5.85 -9.79
N TYR A 10 -15.84 5.68 -10.65
CA TYR A 10 -15.63 4.44 -11.40
C TYR A 10 -15.58 3.22 -10.47
N TRP A 11 -14.79 3.28 -9.39
CA TRP A 11 -14.64 2.15 -8.47
C TRP A 11 -15.87 1.92 -7.60
N LYS A 12 -16.56 2.99 -7.16
CA LYS A 12 -17.83 2.84 -6.43
C LYS A 12 -18.88 2.13 -7.27
N ASP A 13 -19.07 2.56 -8.50
CA ASP A 13 -20.03 1.95 -9.44
C ASP A 13 -19.65 0.49 -9.72
N ARG A 14 -18.37 0.23 -9.95
CA ARG A 14 -17.86 -1.12 -10.19
C ARG A 14 -18.12 -2.05 -9.02
N PHE A 15 -17.82 -1.62 -7.80
CA PHE A 15 -17.99 -2.44 -6.60
C PHE A 15 -19.45 -2.62 -6.13
N GLU A 16 -20.42 -1.95 -6.74
CA GLU A 16 -21.83 -2.27 -6.52
C GLU A 16 -22.19 -3.67 -7.04
N GLY A 17 -21.72 -3.99 -8.23
CA GLY A 17 -21.98 -5.29 -8.88
C GLY A 17 -20.89 -6.34 -8.68
N GLU A 18 -19.64 -5.90 -8.65
CA GLU A 18 -18.48 -6.78 -8.58
C GLU A 18 -18.20 -7.23 -7.14
N ARG A 19 -18.21 -8.54 -6.92
CA ARG A 19 -17.96 -9.14 -5.60
C ARG A 19 -16.55 -9.65 -5.45
N HIS A 20 -15.92 -10.00 -6.56
CA HIS A 20 -14.56 -10.53 -6.60
C HIS A 20 -13.93 -10.27 -7.97
N PHE A 21 -12.72 -9.73 -7.95
CA PHE A 21 -11.90 -9.53 -9.14
C PHE A 21 -10.41 -9.56 -8.80
N GLU A 22 -9.66 -10.28 -9.63
CA GLU A 22 -8.22 -10.39 -9.47
C GLU A 22 -7.49 -9.61 -10.58
N TRP A 23 -7.04 -8.43 -10.23
CA TRP A 23 -6.10 -7.67 -11.05
C TRP A 23 -4.68 -8.12 -10.71
N LEU A 24 -3.92 -8.59 -11.68
CA LEU A 24 -2.57 -9.17 -11.50
C LEU A 24 -2.53 -10.43 -10.61
N GLY A 25 -3.64 -11.20 -10.56
CA GLY A 25 -3.75 -12.40 -9.73
C GLY A 25 -4.06 -12.12 -8.25
N ASP A 26 -4.15 -13.18 -7.45
CA ASP A 26 -4.54 -13.13 -6.03
C ASP A 26 -3.39 -12.80 -5.06
N GLY A 27 -2.20 -12.56 -5.58
CA GLY A 27 -1.02 -12.22 -4.79
C GLY A 27 -0.30 -13.41 -4.14
N LYS A 28 -0.85 -14.63 -4.21
CA LYS A 28 -0.32 -15.82 -3.52
C LYS A 28 1.13 -16.11 -3.88
N ASP A 29 1.44 -16.10 -5.17
CA ASP A 29 2.77 -16.46 -5.69
C ASP A 29 3.63 -15.22 -5.96
N THR A 30 3.06 -14.02 -5.84
CA THR A 30 3.72 -12.75 -6.15
C THR A 30 4.05 -11.93 -4.90
N VAL A 31 3.05 -11.51 -4.14
CA VAL A 31 3.18 -10.63 -2.97
C VAL A 31 3.45 -11.41 -1.69
N ILE A 32 2.68 -12.47 -1.44
CA ILE A 32 2.70 -13.22 -0.17
C ILE A 32 4.10 -13.76 0.19
N PRO A 33 4.93 -14.31 -0.72
CA PRO A 33 6.27 -14.79 -0.37
C PRO A 33 7.18 -13.69 0.20
N HIS A 34 7.06 -12.47 -0.31
CA HIS A 34 7.88 -11.33 0.14
C HIS A 34 7.39 -10.78 1.46
N VAL A 35 6.07 -10.68 1.65
CA VAL A 35 5.44 -10.34 2.95
C VAL A 35 5.89 -11.37 4.01
N ARG A 36 5.75 -12.67 3.72
CA ARG A 36 6.19 -13.75 4.63
C ARG A 36 7.66 -13.62 5.02
N SER A 37 8.54 -13.39 4.04
CA SER A 37 9.98 -13.24 4.28
C SER A 37 10.28 -12.08 5.24
N HIS A 38 9.58 -10.96 5.09
CA HIS A 38 9.74 -9.79 5.97
C HIS A 38 9.22 -10.06 7.37
N LEU A 39 7.99 -10.56 7.50
CA LEU A 39 7.37 -10.87 8.79
C LEU A 39 8.20 -11.89 9.59
N LEU A 40 8.75 -12.90 8.94
CA LEU A 40 9.66 -13.87 9.59
C LEU A 40 10.94 -13.20 10.13
N LYS A 41 11.48 -12.18 9.44
CA LYS A 41 12.65 -11.43 9.93
C LYS A 41 12.30 -10.61 11.16
N LEU A 42 11.16 -9.92 11.14
CA LEU A 42 10.66 -9.14 12.27
C LEU A 42 10.41 -10.03 13.49
N HIS A 43 9.73 -11.14 13.31
CA HIS A 43 9.43 -12.10 14.37
C HIS A 43 10.71 -12.70 15.00
N LYS A 44 11.72 -13.04 14.21
CA LYS A 44 13.02 -13.53 14.72
C LYS A 44 13.77 -12.44 15.48
N ASN A 45 13.74 -11.21 15.04
CA ASN A 45 14.44 -10.10 15.67
C ASN A 45 13.77 -9.71 17.00
N GLY A 46 12.44 -9.68 17.06
CA GLY A 46 11.69 -9.44 18.29
C GLY A 46 11.99 -10.49 19.37
N ARG A 47 12.07 -11.78 19.03
CA ARG A 47 12.43 -12.84 19.96
C ARG A 47 13.84 -12.71 20.53
N ARG A 48 14.80 -12.15 19.76
CA ARG A 48 16.18 -11.95 20.22
C ARG A 48 16.33 -10.82 21.23
N GLN A 49 15.49 -9.80 21.15
CA GLN A 49 15.57 -8.65 22.05
C GLN A 49 14.94 -8.87 23.42
N VAL A 50 13.93 -9.73 23.52
CA VAL A 50 13.10 -9.84 24.73
C VAL A 50 13.50 -11.01 25.65
N GLY A 51 14.28 -11.99 25.19
CA GLY A 51 14.76 -13.11 26.04
C GLY A 51 13.68 -13.92 26.75
N GLN A 52 12.38 -13.71 26.43
CA GLN A 52 11.22 -14.32 27.04
C GLN A 52 10.25 -14.86 25.99
N ALA A 53 9.58 -15.96 26.35
CA ALA A 53 8.57 -16.63 25.54
C ALA A 53 7.20 -15.92 25.53
N ALA A 54 7.17 -14.58 25.45
CA ALA A 54 5.93 -13.87 25.20
C ALA A 54 5.60 -13.93 23.70
N PRO A 55 4.34 -14.14 23.30
CA PRO A 55 3.96 -13.94 21.92
C PRO A 55 4.32 -12.50 21.52
N SER A 56 5.21 -12.34 20.56
CA SER A 56 5.52 -11.01 20.01
C SER A 56 4.22 -10.49 19.38
N GLU A 57 3.87 -9.24 19.66
CA GLU A 57 2.77 -8.58 18.96
C GLU A 57 2.94 -8.79 17.44
N PRO A 58 1.85 -9.07 16.73
CA PRO A 58 1.92 -9.23 15.28
C PRO A 58 2.35 -7.92 14.65
N ALA A 59 3.19 -8.01 13.62
CA ALA A 59 3.58 -6.85 12.83
C ALA A 59 2.33 -6.17 12.25
N ARG A 60 2.33 -4.84 12.19
CA ARG A 60 1.22 -4.06 11.66
C ARG A 60 1.36 -3.90 10.15
N LEU A 61 0.32 -4.26 9.42
CA LEU A 61 0.29 -4.24 7.97
C LEU A 61 -0.83 -3.35 7.46
N LEU A 62 -0.51 -2.45 6.53
CA LEU A 62 -1.48 -1.69 5.74
C LEU A 62 -1.57 -2.27 4.33
N HIS A 63 -2.74 -2.73 3.92
CA HIS A 63 -3.07 -3.12 2.55
C HIS A 63 -3.86 -1.98 1.91
N VAL A 64 -3.21 -1.20 1.04
CA VAL A 64 -3.79 -0.01 0.42
C VAL A 64 -4.41 -0.34 -0.94
N GLY A 65 -5.61 0.23 -1.22
CA GLY A 65 -6.41 -0.09 -2.40
C GLY A 65 -6.83 -1.55 -2.43
N ALA A 66 -7.34 -2.05 -1.31
CA ALA A 66 -7.57 -3.47 -1.10
C ALA A 66 -8.57 -4.10 -2.08
N GLY A 67 -9.53 -3.33 -2.57
CA GLY A 67 -10.49 -3.77 -3.57
C GLY A 67 -11.28 -5.02 -3.19
N THR A 68 -11.68 -5.76 -4.21
CA THR A 68 -12.43 -7.03 -4.08
C THR A 68 -11.56 -8.27 -4.24
N SER A 69 -10.24 -8.11 -4.33
CA SER A 69 -9.26 -9.19 -4.46
C SER A 69 -9.21 -10.10 -3.23
N SER A 70 -8.78 -11.35 -3.43
CA SER A 70 -8.51 -12.30 -2.36
C SER A 70 -7.26 -11.98 -1.54
N LEU A 71 -6.45 -10.99 -1.92
CA LEU A 71 -5.17 -10.71 -1.26
C LEU A 71 -5.35 -10.43 0.24
N SER A 72 -6.41 -9.72 0.66
CA SER A 72 -6.69 -9.50 2.09
C SER A 72 -6.87 -10.81 2.84
N GLU A 73 -7.57 -11.80 2.26
CA GLU A 73 -7.74 -13.11 2.87
C GLU A 73 -6.42 -13.90 2.88
N ARG A 74 -5.59 -13.78 1.84
CA ARG A 74 -4.24 -14.38 1.81
C ARG A 74 -3.32 -13.81 2.90
N LEU A 75 -3.42 -12.51 3.16
CA LEU A 75 -2.69 -11.88 4.26
C LEU A 75 -3.18 -12.41 5.61
N ARG A 76 -4.48 -12.59 5.80
CA ARG A 76 -5.06 -13.23 6.99
C ARG A 76 -4.53 -14.65 7.20
N GLU A 77 -4.61 -15.49 6.16
CA GLU A 77 -4.08 -16.86 6.17
C GLU A 77 -2.60 -16.88 6.57
N LEU A 78 -1.81 -15.95 6.04
CA LEU A 78 -0.40 -15.81 6.37
C LEU A 78 -0.19 -15.44 7.85
N TYR A 79 -1.00 -14.55 8.42
CA TYR A 79 -0.90 -14.17 9.83
C TYR A 79 -1.26 -15.35 10.74
N LEU A 80 -2.32 -16.08 10.43
CA LEU A 80 -2.68 -17.30 11.16
C LEU A 80 -1.55 -18.35 11.12
N ASP A 81 -0.92 -18.55 9.97
CA ASP A 81 0.19 -19.49 9.82
C ASP A 81 1.46 -19.07 10.60
N LEU A 82 1.74 -17.76 10.67
CA LEU A 82 2.96 -17.26 11.32
C LEU A 82 2.82 -17.04 12.83
N TYR A 83 1.67 -16.58 13.28
CA TYR A 83 1.44 -16.14 14.66
C TYR A 83 0.48 -17.05 15.42
N GLY A 84 -0.20 -17.96 14.73
CA GLY A 84 -1.18 -18.88 15.31
C GLY A 84 -2.62 -18.36 15.31
N ASP A 85 -3.54 -19.25 15.72
CA ASP A 85 -4.98 -18.96 15.63
C ASP A 85 -5.43 -17.80 16.52
N ASP A 86 -4.74 -17.50 17.59
CA ASP A 86 -5.09 -16.44 18.55
C ASP A 86 -4.55 -15.06 18.17
N VAL A 87 -3.92 -14.92 17.00
CA VAL A 87 -3.38 -13.62 16.54
C VAL A 87 -4.50 -12.59 16.39
N ASP A 88 -4.22 -11.37 16.83
CA ASP A 88 -5.09 -10.22 16.55
C ASP A 88 -5.01 -9.86 15.05
N GLN A 89 -6.05 -10.24 14.32
CA GLN A 89 -6.17 -9.95 12.89
C GLN A 89 -6.41 -8.45 12.64
N GLY A 90 -6.74 -7.67 13.67
CA GLY A 90 -6.80 -6.21 13.62
C GLY A 90 -5.45 -5.54 13.30
N ALA A 91 -4.33 -6.28 13.41
CA ALA A 91 -3.03 -5.83 12.93
C ALA A 91 -2.97 -5.68 11.40
N ILE A 92 -3.93 -6.25 10.65
CA ILE A 92 -4.10 -6.07 9.20
C ILE A 92 -5.16 -5.00 8.99
N VAL A 93 -4.74 -3.85 8.47
CA VAL A 93 -5.61 -2.74 8.10
C VAL A 93 -5.73 -2.69 6.58
N ASN A 94 -6.95 -2.84 6.07
CA ASN A 94 -7.27 -2.72 4.66
C ASN A 94 -7.85 -1.33 4.39
N ALA A 95 -7.25 -0.60 3.48
CA ALA A 95 -7.66 0.75 3.10
C ALA A 95 -8.16 0.77 1.67
N ASP A 96 -9.29 1.44 1.43
CA ASP A 96 -9.83 1.69 0.09
C ASP A 96 -10.65 2.97 0.11
N PHE A 97 -10.75 3.70 -1.00
CA PHE A 97 -11.53 4.93 -1.07
C PHE A 97 -13.00 4.70 -1.45
N ALA A 98 -13.39 3.50 -1.87
CA ALA A 98 -14.76 3.14 -2.21
C ALA A 98 -15.56 2.77 -0.95
N GLU A 99 -16.32 3.71 -0.43
CA GLU A 99 -17.08 3.57 0.82
C GLU A 99 -18.06 2.38 0.83
N ASN A 100 -18.72 2.09 -0.30
CA ASN A 100 -19.64 0.97 -0.42
C ASN A 100 -18.93 -0.38 -0.26
N LEU A 101 -17.70 -0.51 -0.78
CA LEU A 101 -16.84 -1.67 -0.56
C LEU A 101 -16.45 -1.78 0.92
N VAL A 102 -15.88 -0.71 1.49
CA VAL A 102 -15.38 -0.68 2.86
C VAL A 102 -16.49 -1.00 3.85
N SER A 103 -17.68 -0.39 3.70
CA SER A 103 -18.84 -0.65 4.57
C SER A 103 -19.28 -2.12 4.53
N ARG A 104 -19.33 -2.71 3.34
CA ARG A 104 -19.65 -4.13 3.15
C ARG A 104 -18.62 -5.04 3.83
N LYS A 105 -17.33 -4.74 3.66
CA LYS A 105 -16.22 -5.52 4.26
C LYS A 105 -16.19 -5.37 5.77
N ARG A 106 -16.40 -4.16 6.31
CA ARG A 106 -16.54 -3.94 7.78
C ARG A 106 -17.64 -4.81 8.36
N SER A 107 -18.84 -4.79 7.76
CA SER A 107 -19.97 -5.60 8.25
C SER A 107 -19.64 -7.08 8.29
N ALA A 108 -18.91 -7.60 7.29
CA ALA A 108 -18.49 -8.99 7.27
C ALA A 108 -17.46 -9.31 8.39
N GLU A 109 -16.50 -8.40 8.65
CA GLU A 109 -15.52 -8.56 9.71
C GLU A 109 -16.16 -8.43 11.10
N ASP A 110 -17.15 -7.55 11.27
CA ASP A 110 -17.89 -7.40 12.53
C ASP A 110 -18.72 -8.67 12.84
N ALA A 111 -19.34 -9.26 11.81
CA ALA A 111 -20.01 -10.55 11.96
C ALA A 111 -19.02 -11.66 12.38
N ARG A 112 -17.82 -11.68 11.80
CA ARG A 112 -16.77 -12.62 12.18
C ARG A 112 -16.31 -12.41 13.62
N ARG A 113 -16.09 -11.16 14.08
CA ARG A 113 -15.77 -10.85 15.47
C ARG A 113 -16.85 -11.31 16.45
N ALA A 114 -18.10 -11.15 16.07
CA ALA A 114 -19.24 -11.58 16.89
C ALA A 114 -19.33 -13.11 17.02
N THR A 115 -18.96 -13.85 15.99
CA THR A 115 -19.05 -15.32 15.95
C THR A 115 -17.79 -16.00 16.50
N ASP A 116 -16.62 -15.55 16.06
CA ASP A 116 -15.35 -16.27 16.26
C ASP A 116 -14.48 -15.61 17.35
N GLY A 117 -14.82 -14.40 17.79
CA GLY A 117 -14.14 -13.66 18.85
C GLY A 117 -13.54 -12.31 18.41
N PRO A 118 -13.25 -11.42 19.38
CA PRO A 118 -12.90 -10.01 19.10
C PRO A 118 -11.61 -9.82 18.27
N CYS A 119 -10.67 -10.77 18.38
CA CYS A 119 -9.41 -10.71 17.62
C CYS A 119 -9.52 -11.27 16.19
N LYS A 120 -10.67 -11.79 15.78
CA LYS A 120 -10.84 -12.54 14.51
C LYS A 120 -11.22 -11.69 13.30
N GLY A 121 -11.16 -10.38 13.38
CA GLY A 121 -11.54 -9.51 12.28
C GLY A 121 -10.45 -8.52 11.89
N MET A 122 -10.12 -8.48 10.59
CA MET A 122 -9.29 -7.42 10.02
C MET A 122 -9.99 -6.07 10.12
N ARG A 123 -9.22 -4.98 10.06
CA ARG A 123 -9.77 -3.63 10.00
C ARG A 123 -9.94 -3.19 8.54
N TRP A 124 -10.96 -2.38 8.30
CA TRP A 124 -11.21 -1.76 7.01
C TRP A 124 -11.45 -0.27 7.21
N VAL A 125 -10.75 0.57 6.46
CA VAL A 125 -10.84 2.03 6.55
C VAL A 125 -11.13 2.63 5.17
N CYS A 126 -12.03 3.63 5.15
CA CYS A 126 -12.37 4.35 3.92
C CYS A 126 -11.49 5.59 3.87
N VAL A 127 -10.53 5.62 2.95
CA VAL A 127 -9.59 6.72 2.80
C VAL A 127 -9.12 6.87 1.36
N ASP A 128 -8.93 8.10 0.93
CA ASP A 128 -8.25 8.46 -0.30
C ASP A 128 -6.75 8.64 -0.01
N ALA A 129 -5.93 7.76 -0.59
CA ALA A 129 -4.49 7.76 -0.37
C ALA A 129 -3.76 9.00 -0.90
N LEU A 130 -4.42 9.84 -1.69
CA LEU A 130 -3.91 11.11 -2.17
C LEU A 130 -4.32 12.30 -1.29
N LYS A 131 -5.09 12.07 -0.21
CA LYS A 131 -5.46 13.09 0.77
C LYS A 131 -4.79 12.84 2.11
N TRP A 132 -3.81 13.65 2.43
CA TRP A 132 -3.04 13.49 3.65
C TRP A 132 -3.90 13.44 4.93
N PRO A 133 -4.88 14.32 5.16
CA PRO A 133 -5.68 14.28 6.41
C PRO A 133 -6.45 12.98 6.60
N GLU A 134 -6.86 12.31 5.51
CA GLU A 134 -7.54 11.02 5.60
C GLU A 134 -6.57 9.91 6.03
N LEU A 135 -5.34 9.93 5.52
CA LEU A 135 -4.29 8.98 5.90
C LEU A 135 -3.75 9.24 7.32
N ASP A 136 -3.57 10.50 7.70
CA ASP A 136 -3.14 10.89 9.06
C ASP A 136 -4.11 10.37 10.11
N SER A 137 -5.41 10.42 9.82
CA SER A 137 -6.44 9.85 10.69
C SER A 137 -6.28 8.35 10.95
N ILE A 138 -5.64 7.59 10.04
CA ILE A 138 -5.31 6.18 10.27
C ILE A 138 -4.26 6.05 11.36
N LEU A 139 -3.21 6.88 11.34
CA LEU A 139 -2.15 6.86 12.35
C LEU A 139 -2.71 7.12 13.75
N GLU A 140 -3.61 8.10 13.87
CA GLU A 140 -4.26 8.42 15.15
C GLU A 140 -5.15 7.26 15.62
N ALA A 141 -6.02 6.74 14.74
CA ALA A 141 -6.96 5.69 15.07
C ALA A 141 -6.27 4.35 15.37
N GLU A 142 -5.17 4.07 14.69
CA GLU A 142 -4.42 2.83 14.82
C GLU A 142 -3.30 2.87 15.87
N GLY A 143 -3.04 4.03 16.47
CA GLY A 143 -2.05 4.19 17.52
C GLY A 143 -0.60 4.06 17.06
N GLY A 144 -0.29 4.42 15.81
CA GLY A 144 1.09 4.47 15.31
C GLY A 144 1.29 3.94 13.89
N THR A 145 2.55 3.88 13.48
CA THR A 145 2.99 3.50 12.13
C THR A 145 2.91 1.99 11.87
N PHE A 146 3.05 1.63 10.61
CA PHE A 146 3.04 0.25 10.13
C PHE A 146 4.46 -0.28 9.89
N ASP A 147 4.63 -1.59 10.04
CA ASP A 147 5.86 -2.30 9.69
C ASP A 147 5.96 -2.54 8.18
N LEU A 148 4.80 -2.60 7.51
CA LEU A 148 4.69 -3.03 6.14
C LEU A 148 3.46 -2.42 5.46
N VAL A 149 3.65 -1.91 4.23
CA VAL A 149 2.57 -1.57 3.30
C VAL A 149 2.57 -2.56 2.14
N VAL A 150 1.38 -3.01 1.77
CA VAL A 150 1.13 -3.82 0.57
C VAL A 150 0.25 -3.03 -0.40
N ASP A 151 0.71 -2.95 -1.63
CA ASP A 151 0.02 -2.32 -2.76
C ASP A 151 -0.05 -3.32 -3.91
N LYS A 152 -1.27 -3.63 -4.35
CA LYS A 152 -1.48 -4.44 -5.55
C LYS A 152 -2.28 -3.64 -6.58
N SER A 153 -1.57 -3.05 -7.53
CA SER A 153 -2.12 -2.21 -8.62
C SER A 153 -2.77 -0.89 -8.19
N THR A 154 -2.68 -0.50 -6.94
CA THR A 154 -3.17 0.81 -6.49
C THR A 154 -2.31 1.92 -7.06
N SER A 155 -0.97 1.77 -7.00
CA SER A 155 -0.05 2.68 -7.69
C SER A 155 -0.27 2.70 -9.20
N ASP A 156 -0.74 1.61 -9.82
CA ASP A 156 -1.12 1.59 -11.24
C ASP A 156 -2.33 2.49 -11.51
N ALA A 157 -3.40 2.35 -10.72
CA ALA A 157 -4.61 3.16 -10.84
C ALA A 157 -4.31 4.65 -10.58
N ILE A 158 -3.58 4.96 -9.51
CA ILE A 158 -3.15 6.32 -9.15
C ILE A 158 -2.34 6.96 -10.27
N SER A 159 -1.48 6.20 -10.96
CA SER A 159 -0.65 6.74 -12.05
C SER A 159 -1.40 7.10 -13.32
N CYS A 160 -2.69 6.76 -13.41
CA CYS A 160 -3.54 7.18 -14.52
C CYS A 160 -4.03 8.63 -14.36
N GLY A 161 -3.92 9.21 -13.16
CA GLY A 161 -4.31 10.57 -12.86
C GLY A 161 -3.33 11.62 -13.41
N GLU A 162 -3.84 12.83 -13.57
CA GLU A 162 -3.02 13.99 -13.93
C GLU A 162 -2.14 14.44 -12.75
N ASP A 163 -1.10 15.20 -13.04
CA ASP A 163 -0.25 15.80 -12.01
C ASP A 163 -1.08 16.71 -11.09
N ILE A 164 -0.82 16.60 -9.79
CA ILE A 164 -1.57 17.33 -8.76
C ILE A 164 -0.85 18.63 -8.46
N CYS A 165 -1.56 19.75 -8.62
CA CYS A 165 -1.07 21.08 -8.26
C CYS A 165 -1.62 21.48 -6.89
N TYR A 166 -0.75 21.51 -5.88
CA TYR A 166 -1.07 21.97 -4.53
C TYR A 166 -0.79 23.46 -4.38
N ALA A 167 -1.76 24.22 -3.89
CA ALA A 167 -1.52 25.56 -3.37
C ALA A 167 -0.92 25.50 -1.95
N SER A 168 -0.14 26.50 -1.57
CA SER A 168 0.44 26.60 -0.21
C SER A 168 -0.60 26.68 0.92
N THR A 169 -1.87 26.91 0.57
CA THR A 169 -3.00 26.97 1.51
C THR A 169 -3.87 25.70 1.46
N ASP A 170 -3.47 24.69 0.71
CA ASP A 170 -4.27 23.47 0.54
C ASP A 170 -4.25 22.64 1.84
N PRO A 171 -5.42 22.38 2.46
CA PRO A 171 -5.49 21.62 3.71
C PRO A 171 -5.18 20.13 3.53
N SER A 172 -5.15 19.64 2.29
CA SER A 172 -4.79 18.25 1.99
C SER A 172 -3.29 18.01 1.85
N LEU A 173 -2.49 19.08 2.02
CA LEU A 173 -1.05 19.03 1.80
C LEU A 173 -0.33 18.29 2.93
N HIS A 174 0.56 17.38 2.54
CA HIS A 174 1.43 16.68 3.48
C HIS A 174 2.35 17.67 4.22
N PRO A 175 2.63 17.50 5.54
CA PRO A 175 3.46 18.42 6.32
C PRO A 175 4.81 18.77 5.68
N ALA A 176 5.54 17.80 5.15
CA ALA A 176 6.82 18.05 4.50
C ALA A 176 6.71 18.94 3.25
N LEU A 177 5.62 18.80 2.47
CA LEU A 177 5.37 19.64 1.30
C LEU A 177 4.96 21.05 1.72
N ASN A 178 4.18 21.16 2.80
CA ASN A 178 3.79 22.45 3.37
C ASN A 178 5.02 23.21 3.93
N GLU A 179 5.91 22.51 4.62
CA GLU A 179 7.17 23.08 5.12
C GLU A 179 8.04 23.60 3.97
N TYR A 180 8.18 22.81 2.90
CA TYR A 180 8.91 23.23 1.69
C TYR A 180 8.33 24.52 1.08
N LEU A 181 7.01 24.55 0.82
CA LEU A 181 6.35 25.71 0.22
C LEU A 181 6.50 26.97 1.10
N SER A 182 6.38 26.79 2.41
CA SER A 182 6.53 27.90 3.39
C SER A 182 7.97 28.43 3.44
N ALA A 183 8.96 27.54 3.49
CA ALA A 183 10.36 27.90 3.60
C ALA A 183 10.88 28.63 2.33
N ASN A 184 10.38 28.22 1.15
CA ASN A 184 10.80 28.80 -0.14
C ASN A 184 9.86 29.90 -0.64
N GLN A 185 8.81 30.26 0.12
CA GLN A 185 7.80 31.26 -0.27
C GLN A 185 7.12 30.93 -1.60
N GLU A 186 7.04 29.64 -1.94
CA GLU A 186 6.39 29.16 -3.14
C GLU A 186 4.86 29.16 -2.96
N LYS A 187 4.15 29.52 -4.03
CA LYS A 187 2.68 29.58 -4.00
C LYS A 187 2.01 28.24 -4.31
N SER A 188 2.69 27.41 -5.08
CA SER A 188 2.19 26.10 -5.49
C SER A 188 3.32 25.15 -5.83
N LEU A 189 3.00 23.85 -5.77
CA LEU A 189 3.89 22.75 -6.14
C LEU A 189 3.08 21.74 -6.95
N THR A 190 3.65 21.28 -8.07
CA THR A 190 3.03 20.24 -8.89
C THR A 190 3.85 18.96 -8.80
N LEU A 191 3.18 17.85 -8.46
CA LEU A 191 3.78 16.52 -8.32
C LEU A 191 2.92 15.48 -9.04
N SER A 192 3.56 14.41 -9.52
CA SER A 192 2.82 13.27 -10.02
C SER A 192 2.06 12.57 -8.89
N PRO A 193 0.87 11.99 -9.14
CA PRO A 193 0.07 11.32 -8.11
C PRO A 193 0.84 10.20 -7.41
N VAL A 194 1.69 9.47 -8.13
CA VAL A 194 2.52 8.39 -7.57
C VAL A 194 3.59 8.94 -6.63
N GLU A 195 4.15 10.12 -6.90
CA GLU A 195 5.10 10.77 -5.99
C GLU A 195 4.42 11.22 -4.71
N VAL A 196 3.24 11.84 -4.82
CA VAL A 196 2.40 12.22 -3.67
C VAL A 196 2.08 10.99 -2.83
N PHE A 197 1.59 9.92 -3.45
CA PHE A 197 1.29 8.66 -2.80
C PHE A 197 2.50 8.10 -2.03
N ALA A 198 3.67 8.09 -2.66
CA ALA A 198 4.90 7.60 -2.03
C ALA A 198 5.33 8.47 -0.82
N ILE A 199 5.19 9.79 -0.92
CA ILE A 199 5.48 10.72 0.20
C ILE A 199 4.50 10.46 1.35
N HIS A 200 3.21 10.34 1.07
CA HIS A 200 2.19 10.03 2.07
C HIS A 200 2.48 8.70 2.79
N LEU A 201 2.73 7.63 2.03
CA LEU A 201 3.05 6.32 2.61
C LEU A 201 4.31 6.36 3.49
N SER A 202 5.26 7.25 3.19
CA SER A 202 6.50 7.35 3.98
C SER A 202 6.27 7.75 5.43
N SER A 203 5.20 8.50 5.70
CA SER A 203 4.82 8.88 7.07
C SER A 203 3.99 7.81 7.78
N LEU A 204 3.39 6.89 7.04
CA LEU A 204 2.64 5.76 7.60
C LEU A 204 3.55 4.59 8.01
N VAL A 205 4.78 4.53 7.49
CA VAL A 205 5.70 3.42 7.70
C VAL A 205 6.88 3.87 8.55
N HIS A 206 7.19 3.11 9.60
CA HIS A 206 8.35 3.44 10.43
C HIS A 206 9.68 3.23 9.66
N PRO A 207 10.77 3.91 10.06
CA PRO A 207 12.09 3.69 9.46
C PRO A 207 12.50 2.22 9.47
N GLY A 208 12.93 1.70 8.32
CA GLY A 208 13.26 0.28 8.14
C GLY A 208 12.11 -0.60 7.72
N GLY A 209 10.84 -0.14 7.83
CA GLY A 209 9.67 -0.84 7.32
C GLY A 209 9.65 -0.92 5.79
N LEU A 210 8.76 -1.71 5.23
CA LEU A 210 8.72 -1.98 3.80
C LEU A 210 7.42 -1.48 3.14
N TRP A 211 7.52 -1.14 1.87
CA TRP A 211 6.43 -1.06 0.93
C TRP A 211 6.66 -2.09 -0.18
N ILE A 212 5.74 -3.05 -0.32
CA ILE A 212 5.76 -4.09 -1.35
C ILE A 212 4.65 -3.77 -2.34
N ALA A 213 5.03 -3.43 -3.58
CA ALA A 213 4.09 -3.07 -4.65
C ALA A 213 4.14 -4.08 -5.79
N LEU A 214 2.98 -4.64 -6.14
CA LEU A 214 2.79 -5.44 -7.36
C LEU A 214 2.14 -4.57 -8.44
N THR A 215 2.79 -4.45 -9.60
CA THR A 215 2.39 -3.60 -10.71
C THR A 215 2.65 -4.27 -12.06
N PHE A 216 1.95 -3.84 -13.10
CA PHE A 216 2.25 -4.23 -14.48
C PHE A 216 3.37 -3.40 -15.12
N SER A 217 3.84 -2.33 -14.48
CA SER A 217 4.79 -1.39 -15.06
C SER A 217 6.22 -1.64 -14.58
N SER A 218 7.15 -1.81 -15.54
CA SER A 218 8.58 -1.87 -15.26
C SER A 218 9.20 -0.54 -14.80
N ASN A 219 8.45 0.55 -14.89
CA ASN A 219 8.87 1.90 -14.48
C ASN A 219 7.76 2.60 -13.69
N ARG A 220 7.17 1.89 -12.70
CA ARG A 220 6.09 2.44 -11.88
C ARG A 220 6.55 3.62 -11.03
N PHE A 221 7.77 3.59 -10.58
CA PHE A 221 8.35 4.57 -9.68
C PHE A 221 9.53 5.29 -10.34
N PRO A 222 9.27 6.25 -11.27
CA PRO A 222 10.30 6.90 -12.07
C PRO A 222 11.22 7.83 -11.28
N PHE A 223 10.87 8.19 -10.05
CA PHE A 223 11.63 9.11 -9.22
C PHE A 223 13.04 8.61 -8.83
N TRP A 224 13.39 7.34 -9.09
CA TRP A 224 14.78 6.86 -9.01
C TRP A 224 15.56 7.00 -10.32
N SER A 225 14.86 7.11 -11.46
CA SER A 225 15.48 7.19 -12.78
C SER A 225 15.75 8.63 -13.22
N SER A 226 15.15 9.61 -12.55
CA SER A 226 15.33 11.03 -12.89
C SER A 226 16.77 11.45 -12.56
N SER A 227 17.53 11.80 -13.58
CA SER A 227 18.87 12.38 -13.41
C SER A 227 18.76 13.66 -12.56
N LYS A 228 19.63 13.79 -11.58
CA LYS A 228 19.70 14.93 -10.63
C LYS A 228 20.00 16.28 -11.30
N GLU A 229 20.12 16.35 -12.63
CA GLU A 229 20.69 17.49 -13.32
C GLU A 229 19.80 18.73 -13.48
N SER A 230 18.50 18.65 -13.12
CA SER A 230 17.60 19.81 -13.22
C SER A 230 16.54 19.92 -12.10
N ALA A 231 16.60 19.09 -11.08
CA ALA A 231 15.64 19.16 -9.99
C ALA A 231 16.10 20.15 -8.93
N ASP A 232 15.23 21.04 -8.51
CA ASP A 232 15.40 21.79 -7.27
C ASP A 232 15.59 20.79 -6.13
N LEU A 233 16.81 20.72 -5.57
CA LEU A 233 17.21 19.76 -4.54
C LEU A 233 16.46 19.98 -3.20
N SER A 234 15.72 21.07 -3.08
CA SER A 234 14.98 21.41 -1.87
C SER A 234 13.56 20.82 -1.85
N ILE A 235 12.99 20.42 -3.01
CA ILE A 235 11.67 19.80 -3.08
C ILE A 235 11.71 18.40 -2.44
N PRO A 236 10.87 18.09 -1.44
CA PRO A 236 10.75 16.75 -0.90
C PRO A 236 10.37 15.74 -1.99
N ARG A 237 11.19 14.71 -2.16
CA ARG A 237 10.98 13.66 -3.17
C ARG A 237 10.72 12.31 -2.52
N ALA A 238 9.95 11.47 -3.17
CA ALA A 238 9.75 10.10 -2.72
C ALA A 238 11.09 9.36 -2.49
N ALA A 239 12.09 9.63 -3.33
CA ALA A 239 13.45 9.09 -3.21
C ALA A 239 14.20 9.52 -1.94
N ASP A 240 13.80 10.59 -1.26
CA ASP A 240 14.38 10.99 0.01
C ASP A 240 13.95 10.06 1.14
N TYR A 241 12.75 9.53 1.06
CA TYR A 241 12.12 8.70 2.07
C TYR A 241 12.27 7.20 1.80
N TRP A 242 12.36 6.80 0.53
CA TRP A 242 12.39 5.39 0.13
C TRP A 242 13.72 5.00 -0.52
N ALA A 243 14.20 3.81 -0.20
CA ALA A 243 15.26 3.12 -0.91
C ALA A 243 14.65 1.96 -1.70
N LEU A 244 15.03 1.79 -2.94
CA LEU A 244 14.66 0.62 -3.74
C LEU A 244 15.59 -0.53 -3.37
N ASP A 245 15.04 -1.54 -2.66
CA ASP A 245 15.80 -2.74 -2.29
C ASP A 245 15.87 -3.73 -3.45
N GLN A 246 14.73 -3.94 -4.14
CA GLN A 246 14.64 -4.95 -5.21
C GLN A 246 13.48 -4.66 -6.17
N VAL A 247 13.67 -5.04 -7.44
CA VAL A 247 12.60 -5.22 -8.43
C VAL A 247 12.67 -6.66 -8.91
N ILE A 248 11.54 -7.37 -8.81
CA ILE A 248 11.41 -8.77 -9.24
C ILE A 248 10.48 -8.79 -10.43
N THR A 249 10.95 -9.34 -11.54
CA THR A 249 10.15 -9.53 -12.75
C THR A 249 9.60 -10.94 -12.76
N MET A 250 8.32 -11.07 -13.10
CA MET A 250 7.64 -12.36 -13.19
C MET A 250 6.81 -12.41 -14.46
N ASP A 251 6.80 -13.56 -15.12
CA ASP A 251 5.93 -13.76 -16.27
C ASP A 251 4.47 -13.89 -15.80
N ALA A 252 3.59 -13.12 -16.41
CA ALA A 252 2.16 -13.17 -16.14
C ALA A 252 1.52 -14.33 -16.91
N PRO A 253 0.59 -15.09 -16.30
CA PRO A 253 -0.19 -16.08 -17.03
C PRO A 253 -1.03 -15.37 -18.10
N THR A 254 -0.82 -15.72 -19.37
CA THR A 254 -1.53 -15.12 -20.51
C THR A 254 -2.75 -15.94 -20.94
N GLY A 255 -2.90 -17.17 -20.38
CA GLY A 255 -3.89 -18.14 -20.85
C GLY A 255 -3.55 -18.72 -22.23
N MET A 256 -2.36 -18.42 -22.76
CA MET A 256 -1.87 -18.86 -24.07
C MET A 256 -0.60 -19.68 -23.93
N GLU A 257 -0.42 -20.37 -22.80
CA GLU A 257 0.75 -21.21 -22.54
C GLU A 257 0.91 -22.25 -23.65
N GLY A 258 2.11 -22.33 -24.23
CA GLY A 258 2.43 -23.23 -25.35
C GLY A 258 2.24 -22.62 -26.75
N ASN A 259 1.74 -21.39 -26.88
CA ASN A 259 1.71 -20.67 -28.15
C ASN A 259 3.02 -19.86 -28.32
N ALA A 260 3.84 -20.25 -29.32
CA ALA A 260 5.11 -19.57 -29.61
C ALA A 260 4.97 -18.07 -30.00
N HIS A 261 3.76 -17.63 -30.31
CA HIS A 261 3.44 -16.23 -30.66
C HIS A 261 2.69 -15.49 -29.54
N ALA A 262 2.53 -16.10 -28.36
CA ALA A 262 1.91 -15.41 -27.23
C ALA A 262 2.78 -14.22 -26.80
N PRO A 263 2.20 -13.04 -26.54
CA PRO A 263 2.98 -11.92 -26.02
C PRO A 263 3.52 -12.27 -24.63
N VAL A 264 4.78 -11.93 -24.40
CA VAL A 264 5.33 -11.99 -23.03
C VAL A 264 4.77 -10.81 -22.26
N VAL A 265 3.93 -11.08 -21.28
CA VAL A 265 3.41 -10.10 -20.33
C VAL A 265 4.12 -10.31 -19.01
N GLN A 266 4.62 -9.24 -18.42
CA GLN A 266 5.36 -9.29 -17.16
C GLN A 266 4.69 -8.46 -16.09
N HIS A 267 4.75 -8.95 -14.88
CA HIS A 267 4.43 -8.22 -13.66
C HIS A 267 5.73 -7.93 -12.89
N TYR A 268 5.69 -6.89 -12.08
CA TYR A 268 6.86 -6.42 -11.34
C TYR A 268 6.50 -6.28 -9.88
N VAL A 269 7.30 -6.89 -8.99
CA VAL A 269 7.22 -6.63 -7.56
C VAL A 269 8.35 -5.71 -7.17
N TYR A 270 8.00 -4.52 -6.70
CA TYR A 270 8.94 -3.57 -6.12
C TYR A 270 8.96 -3.75 -4.61
N ILE A 271 10.15 -3.83 -4.05
CA ILE A 271 10.38 -3.84 -2.60
C ILE A 271 11.14 -2.58 -2.24
N LEU A 272 10.46 -1.70 -1.52
CA LEU A 272 10.96 -0.40 -1.11
C LEU A 272 11.11 -0.38 0.41
N ARG A 273 12.21 0.20 0.88
CA ARG A 273 12.51 0.34 2.31
C ARG A 273 12.42 1.78 2.75
N ARG A 274 11.70 2.05 3.83
CA ARG A 274 11.67 3.36 4.46
C ARG A 274 13.05 3.70 5.03
N LYS A 275 13.63 4.82 4.58
CA LYS A 275 14.93 5.30 5.08
C LYS A 275 14.80 5.85 6.51
N HIS A 276 15.93 5.89 7.22
CA HIS A 276 16.06 6.60 8.48
C HIS A 276 16.38 8.08 8.16
N THR A 277 15.34 8.87 7.97
CA THR A 277 15.45 10.32 7.70
C THR A 277 15.01 11.09 8.94
#